data_f47324da4fc629df7030492952b6b68b
#
_entry.id   f47324da4fc629df7030492952b6b68b
#
_cell.length_a   1.000
_cell.length_b   1.000
_cell.length_c   1.000
_cell.angle_alpha   90.00
_cell.angle_beta   90.00
_cell.angle_gamma   90.00
#
_symmetry.space_group_name_H-M   'P 1'
#
loop_
_entity.id
_entity.type
_entity.pdbx_description
1 polymer ?
#
loop_
_entity_poly.entity_id
_entity_poly.type
_entity_poly.pdbx_seq_one_letter_code
_entity_poly.pdbx_strand_id
1 'polypeptide(L)'
;MTTTPIRFGRDIPDDAELRLCGDLNHAKRALELGVSRHRNALAMAQAGARAIAVDPDLAKLDDLRARAVELELPVQGHHGDLADLGFATSGSIDLVVADHSLVTVDDLGRLLRQVHRVMKSSRPFVISVPHPFAGVYTTDQYGSKVHPYGTVGRTVGDWFIHLARANFRVDQILELGVSETSPVPTTLVLRAVKEGD
;
A
#
# COMPACT_ATOMS: atom_id res chain seq x y z
N MET A 1 21.87 -10.90 -8.87
CA MET A 1 20.79 -11.23 -7.91
C MET A 1 19.47 -10.74 -8.51
N THR A 2 18.47 -11.60 -8.60
CA THR A 2 17.15 -11.20 -9.12
C THR A 2 16.44 -10.38 -8.03
N THR A 3 16.17 -9.12 -8.30
CA THR A 3 15.46 -8.23 -7.36
C THR A 3 14.01 -8.68 -7.25
N THR A 4 13.52 -8.87 -6.02
CA THR A 4 12.11 -9.17 -5.79
C THR A 4 11.29 -7.90 -6.06
N PRO A 5 10.27 -7.93 -6.93
CA PRO A 5 9.46 -6.75 -7.20
C PRO A 5 8.52 -6.43 -6.04
N ILE A 6 8.11 -5.16 -5.94
CA ILE A 6 7.04 -4.73 -5.05
C ILE A 6 5.72 -5.36 -5.51
N ARG A 7 4.90 -5.84 -4.57
CA ARG A 7 3.63 -6.52 -4.83
C ARG A 7 2.45 -5.77 -4.22
N PHE A 8 1.32 -5.88 -4.87
CA PHE A 8 0.09 -5.17 -4.51
C PHE A 8 -1.07 -6.12 -4.16
N GLY A 9 -0.82 -7.41 -4.09
CA GLY A 9 -1.80 -8.44 -3.77
C GLY A 9 -1.37 -9.82 -4.27
N ARG A 10 -2.26 -10.79 -4.09
CA ARG A 10 -2.07 -12.16 -4.58
C ARG A 10 -2.62 -12.26 -5.99
N ASP A 11 -1.93 -13.04 -6.84
CA ASP A 11 -2.40 -13.46 -8.16
C ASP A 11 -2.74 -12.28 -9.09
N ILE A 12 -2.03 -11.16 -8.91
CA ILE A 12 -2.09 -9.99 -9.78
C ILE A 12 -0.65 -9.58 -10.19
N PRO A 13 -0.49 -8.83 -11.27
CA PRO A 13 0.80 -8.31 -11.69
C PRO A 13 1.51 -7.53 -10.58
N ASP A 14 2.83 -7.62 -10.53
CA ASP A 14 3.67 -6.87 -9.59
C ASP A 14 4.22 -5.58 -10.23
N ASP A 15 5.08 -4.84 -9.49
CA ASP A 15 5.60 -3.55 -9.96
C ASP A 15 6.60 -3.67 -11.13
N ALA A 16 7.17 -4.85 -11.38
CA ALA A 16 8.01 -5.05 -12.57
C ALA A 16 7.20 -4.90 -13.87
N GLU A 17 5.92 -5.27 -13.81
CA GLU A 17 4.96 -5.11 -14.92
C GLU A 17 4.22 -3.78 -14.85
N LEU A 18 3.64 -3.44 -13.67
CA LEU A 18 2.75 -2.29 -13.49
C LEU A 18 3.48 -0.94 -13.47
N ARG A 19 4.73 -0.90 -13.02
CA ARG A 19 5.60 0.28 -12.98
C ARG A 19 4.98 1.49 -12.24
N LEU A 20 4.32 1.24 -11.12
CA LEU A 20 3.62 2.25 -10.33
C LEU A 20 4.56 3.02 -9.38
N CYS A 21 5.62 2.36 -8.90
CA CYS A 21 6.49 2.88 -7.85
C CYS A 21 7.62 3.77 -8.38
N GLY A 22 7.88 3.74 -9.69
CA GLY A 22 8.99 4.45 -10.30
C GLY A 22 10.36 3.87 -9.90
N ASP A 23 11.44 4.55 -10.29
CA ASP A 23 12.81 4.07 -10.03
C ASP A 23 13.20 4.23 -8.57
N LEU A 24 13.67 3.14 -7.97
CA LEU A 24 14.23 3.10 -6.63
C LEU A 24 15.76 2.97 -6.69
N ASN A 25 16.46 3.75 -5.86
CA ASN A 25 17.91 3.72 -5.69
C ASN A 25 18.29 4.27 -4.30
N HIS A 26 19.59 4.28 -3.95
CA HIS A 26 20.06 4.68 -2.60
C HIS A 26 19.82 6.15 -2.24
N ALA A 27 19.48 7.00 -3.17
CA ALA A 27 19.08 8.38 -2.86
C ALA A 27 17.60 8.47 -2.46
N LYS A 28 16.81 7.41 -2.65
CA LYS A 28 15.37 7.38 -2.36
C LYS A 28 15.09 6.81 -0.98
N ARG A 29 14.07 7.38 -0.33
CA ARG A 29 13.48 6.86 0.90
C ARG A 29 12.09 6.33 0.57
N ALA A 30 11.84 5.06 0.89
CA ALA A 30 10.58 4.40 0.59
C ALA A 30 9.95 3.86 1.88
N LEU A 31 8.65 4.03 2.03
CA LEU A 31 7.87 3.64 3.21
C LEU A 31 6.85 2.56 2.84
N GLU A 32 6.91 1.42 3.50
CA GLU A 32 5.80 0.46 3.57
C GLU A 32 4.89 0.84 4.74
N LEU A 33 3.66 1.18 4.43
CA LEU A 33 2.65 1.61 5.39
C LEU A 33 1.75 0.43 5.76
N GLY A 34 2.07 -0.22 6.88
CA GLY A 34 1.56 -1.52 7.29
C GLY A 34 2.31 -2.67 6.60
N VAL A 35 3.03 -3.47 7.38
CA VAL A 35 3.81 -4.60 6.85
C VAL A 35 2.87 -5.65 6.26
N SER A 36 2.93 -5.78 4.96
CA SER A 36 2.13 -6.74 4.21
C SER A 36 2.74 -8.15 4.27
N ARG A 37 1.98 -9.14 3.83
CA ARG A 37 2.49 -10.50 3.63
C ARG A 37 3.68 -10.56 2.65
N HIS A 38 3.79 -9.59 1.75
CA HIS A 38 4.85 -9.51 0.75
C HIS A 38 6.12 -8.84 1.29
N ARG A 39 6.03 -8.15 2.45
CA ARG A 39 7.15 -7.41 3.06
C ARG A 39 7.82 -6.49 2.04
N ASN A 40 7.02 -5.60 1.45
CA ASN A 40 7.47 -4.71 0.38
C ASN A 40 8.70 -3.86 0.75
N ALA A 41 8.91 -3.58 2.04
CA ALA A 41 10.13 -2.90 2.50
C ALA A 41 11.42 -3.67 2.13
N LEU A 42 11.38 -5.02 2.10
CA LEU A 42 12.52 -5.83 1.63
C LEU A 42 12.77 -5.63 0.14
N ALA A 43 11.70 -5.64 -0.67
CA ALA A 43 11.79 -5.39 -2.11
C ALA A 43 12.35 -3.97 -2.41
N MET A 44 11.88 -2.96 -1.66
CA MET A 44 12.39 -1.59 -1.76
C MET A 44 13.89 -1.51 -1.41
N ALA A 45 14.32 -2.20 -0.34
CA ALA A 45 15.72 -2.25 0.06
C ALA A 45 16.58 -3.00 -0.96
N GLN A 46 16.10 -4.11 -1.54
CA GLN A 46 16.78 -4.82 -2.62
C GLN A 46 16.95 -3.97 -3.88
N ALA A 47 16.00 -3.08 -4.17
CA ALA A 47 16.11 -2.10 -5.24
C ALA A 47 17.08 -0.95 -4.92
N GLY A 48 17.66 -0.94 -3.71
CA GLY A 48 18.64 0.03 -3.26
C GLY A 48 18.07 1.23 -2.50
N ALA A 49 16.76 1.31 -2.26
CA ALA A 49 16.18 2.40 -1.50
C ALA A 49 16.48 2.25 0.02
N ARG A 50 16.45 3.38 0.73
CA ARG A 50 16.39 3.39 2.20
C ARG A 50 14.97 3.05 2.63
N ALA A 51 14.74 1.76 2.89
CA ALA A 51 13.42 1.24 3.18
C ALA A 51 13.04 1.43 4.65
N ILE A 52 11.80 1.84 4.86
CA ILE A 52 11.19 2.04 6.18
C ILE A 52 9.87 1.29 6.16
N ALA A 53 9.51 0.67 7.28
CA ALA A 53 8.19 0.09 7.50
C ALA A 53 7.60 0.58 8.82
N VAL A 54 6.30 0.79 8.87
CA VAL A 54 5.55 1.07 10.10
C VAL A 54 4.39 0.09 10.20
N ASP A 55 4.20 -0.51 11.38
CA ASP A 55 3.07 -1.40 11.65
C ASP A 55 2.72 -1.38 13.14
N PRO A 56 1.44 -1.43 13.54
CA PRO A 56 1.03 -1.58 14.93
C PRO A 56 1.28 -3.00 15.48
N ASP A 57 1.50 -3.99 14.62
CA ASP A 57 1.80 -5.36 14.99
C ASP A 57 3.31 -5.59 15.09
N LEU A 58 3.80 -5.71 16.34
CA LEU A 58 5.22 -5.93 16.62
C LEU A 58 5.71 -7.25 16.02
N ALA A 59 4.88 -8.30 15.99
CA ALA A 59 5.29 -9.60 15.47
C ALA A 59 5.59 -9.54 13.96
N LYS A 60 4.84 -8.76 13.19
CA LYS A 60 5.14 -8.52 11.77
C LYS A 60 6.45 -7.76 11.57
N LEU A 61 6.72 -6.77 12.43
CA LEU A 61 7.97 -6.03 12.38
C LEU A 61 9.17 -6.88 12.77
N ASP A 62 9.03 -7.75 13.74
CA ASP A 62 10.11 -8.66 14.16
C ASP A 62 10.41 -9.71 13.08
N ASP A 63 9.39 -10.25 12.42
CA ASP A 63 9.54 -11.11 11.25
C ASP A 63 10.21 -10.37 10.07
N LEU A 64 9.80 -9.13 9.80
CA LEU A 64 10.43 -8.27 8.79
C LEU A 64 11.92 -8.03 9.10
N ARG A 65 12.24 -7.70 10.36
CA ARG A 65 13.62 -7.46 10.81
C ARG A 65 14.49 -8.71 10.70
N ALA A 66 13.97 -9.86 11.12
CA ALA A 66 14.67 -11.14 11.02
C ALA A 66 15.04 -11.43 9.55
N ARG A 67 14.07 -11.25 8.66
CA ARG A 67 14.28 -11.44 7.22
C ARG A 67 15.24 -10.41 6.62
N ALA A 68 15.20 -9.16 7.06
CA ALA A 68 16.14 -8.13 6.62
C ALA A 68 17.59 -8.47 7.02
N VAL A 69 17.79 -9.00 8.24
CA VAL A 69 19.10 -9.48 8.70
C VAL A 69 19.59 -10.64 7.87
N GLU A 70 18.76 -11.66 7.61
CA GLU A 70 19.13 -12.83 6.77
C GLU A 70 19.55 -12.42 5.35
N LEU A 71 18.95 -11.38 4.81
CA LEU A 71 19.20 -10.87 3.46
C LEU A 71 20.23 -9.74 3.43
N GLU A 72 20.80 -9.35 4.57
CA GLU A 72 21.73 -8.23 4.74
C GLU A 72 21.18 -6.89 4.18
N LEU A 73 19.86 -6.66 4.36
CA LEU A 73 19.17 -5.49 3.83
C LEU A 73 18.95 -4.43 4.93
N PRO A 74 19.23 -3.14 4.63
CA PRO A 74 19.01 -2.04 5.58
C PRO A 74 17.54 -1.62 5.60
N VAL A 75 16.72 -2.26 6.43
CA VAL A 75 15.31 -1.90 6.64
C VAL A 75 15.10 -1.34 8.04
N GLN A 76 14.46 -0.17 8.14
CA GLN A 76 14.07 0.44 9.41
C GLN A 76 12.62 0.08 9.73
N GLY A 77 12.36 -0.56 10.87
CA GLY A 77 11.01 -0.88 11.34
C GLY A 77 10.58 0.02 12.50
N HIS A 78 9.42 0.66 12.38
CA HIS A 78 8.80 1.48 13.42
C HIS A 78 7.52 0.83 13.91
N HIS A 79 7.43 0.57 15.22
CA HIS A 79 6.23 0.07 15.86
C HIS A 79 5.33 1.25 16.26
N GLY A 80 4.09 1.27 15.78
CA GLY A 80 3.13 2.33 16.07
C GLY A 80 1.94 2.36 15.13
N ASP A 81 1.03 3.28 15.39
CA ASP A 81 -0.12 3.55 14.55
C ASP A 81 0.32 3.99 13.15
N LEU A 82 -0.39 3.54 12.10
CA LEU A 82 -0.06 3.88 10.71
C LEU A 82 -0.12 5.39 10.42
N ALA A 83 -0.90 6.14 11.20
CA ALA A 83 -0.97 7.59 11.10
C ALA A 83 0.05 8.31 12.01
N ASP A 84 0.91 7.57 12.74
CA ASP A 84 2.00 8.16 13.53
C ASP A 84 3.32 8.10 12.77
N LEU A 85 3.51 9.04 11.87
CA LEU A 85 4.71 9.16 11.04
C LEU A 85 5.72 10.19 11.59
N GLY A 86 5.75 10.39 12.92
CA GLY A 86 6.65 11.33 13.58
C GLY A 86 8.15 11.06 13.37
N PHE A 87 8.51 9.82 13.06
CA PHE A 87 9.88 9.42 12.72
C PHE A 87 10.37 9.95 11.36
N ALA A 88 9.46 10.41 10.49
CA ALA A 88 9.79 10.96 9.18
C ALA A 88 9.54 12.46 9.14
N THR A 89 10.58 13.21 8.72
CA THR A 89 10.47 14.66 8.51
C THR A 89 9.56 14.97 7.33
N SER A 90 8.97 16.16 7.32
CA SER A 90 8.13 16.62 6.20
C SER A 90 8.93 16.62 4.89
N GLY A 91 8.30 16.19 3.80
CA GLY A 91 8.91 16.19 2.48
C GLY A 91 10.16 15.32 2.35
N SER A 92 10.26 14.21 3.09
CA SER A 92 11.45 13.36 3.08
C SER A 92 11.29 12.02 2.38
N ILE A 93 10.06 11.56 2.11
CA ILE A 93 9.75 10.25 1.55
C ILE A 93 9.49 10.37 0.04
N ASP A 94 10.12 9.50 -0.73
CA ASP A 94 10.02 9.45 -2.20
C ASP A 94 8.95 8.48 -2.71
N LEU A 95 8.59 7.46 -1.93
CA LEU A 95 7.57 6.47 -2.26
C LEU A 95 6.87 6.01 -1.00
N VAL A 96 5.54 5.91 -1.05
CA VAL A 96 4.76 5.20 -0.03
C VAL A 96 3.99 4.07 -0.70
N VAL A 97 4.01 2.88 -0.10
CA VAL A 97 3.20 1.73 -0.54
C VAL A 97 2.39 1.22 0.64
N ALA A 98 1.09 1.03 0.42
CA ALA A 98 0.17 0.42 1.36
C ALA A 98 -0.50 -0.78 0.68
N ASP A 99 -0.05 -1.99 1.03
CA ASP A 99 -0.59 -3.23 0.46
C ASP A 99 -1.60 -3.85 1.43
N HIS A 100 -2.89 -3.64 1.16
CA HIS A 100 -4.05 -4.10 1.92
C HIS A 100 -4.10 -3.64 3.39
N SER A 101 -3.22 -2.75 3.81
CA SER A 101 -3.07 -2.31 5.21
C SER A 101 -4.05 -1.20 5.62
N LEU A 102 -4.66 -0.50 4.67
CA LEU A 102 -5.54 0.64 4.96
C LEU A 102 -7.02 0.27 5.12
N VAL A 103 -7.38 -1.00 4.98
CA VAL A 103 -8.78 -1.46 5.02
C VAL A 103 -9.43 -1.20 6.38
N THR A 104 -8.66 -1.43 7.44
CA THR A 104 -9.13 -1.34 8.84
C THR A 104 -8.81 -0.01 9.52
N VAL A 105 -8.32 0.97 8.77
CA VAL A 105 -8.00 2.29 9.33
C VAL A 105 -9.29 3.10 9.50
N ASP A 106 -9.60 3.46 10.75
CA ASP A 106 -10.81 4.22 11.10
C ASP A 106 -10.70 5.68 10.61
N ASP A 107 -9.66 6.41 11.03
CA ASP A 107 -9.42 7.80 10.60
C ASP A 107 -8.46 7.85 9.40
N LEU A 108 -8.97 7.45 8.23
CA LEU A 108 -8.23 7.54 6.98
C LEU A 108 -7.80 8.97 6.66
N GLY A 109 -8.61 9.97 7.04
CA GLY A 109 -8.27 11.37 6.80
C GLY A 109 -7.03 11.82 7.56
N ARG A 110 -6.90 11.44 8.84
CA ARG A 110 -5.69 11.70 9.64
C ARG A 110 -4.47 11.02 9.01
N LEU A 111 -4.59 9.74 8.66
CA LEU A 111 -3.51 8.98 8.04
C LEU A 111 -3.06 9.65 6.74
N LEU A 112 -3.96 9.97 5.83
CA LEU A 112 -3.62 10.57 4.54
C LEU A 112 -2.94 11.94 4.70
N ARG A 113 -3.35 12.77 5.68
CA ARG A 113 -2.65 14.03 5.99
C ARG A 113 -1.21 13.79 6.46
N GLN A 114 -0.96 12.74 7.26
CA GLN A 114 0.40 12.41 7.69
C GLN A 114 1.24 11.86 6.53
N VAL A 115 0.68 11.02 5.68
CA VAL A 115 1.35 10.55 4.46
C VAL A 115 1.69 11.74 3.56
N HIS A 116 0.74 12.64 3.33
CA HIS A 116 0.98 13.84 2.54
C HIS A 116 2.12 14.70 3.14
N ARG A 117 2.12 14.91 4.47
CA ARG A 117 3.17 15.68 5.15
C ARG A 117 4.56 15.10 4.91
N VAL A 118 4.74 13.78 5.04
CA VAL A 118 6.07 13.16 4.94
C VAL A 118 6.56 12.97 3.51
N MET A 119 5.67 12.90 2.53
CA MET A 119 6.02 12.72 1.13
C MET A 119 6.59 14.00 0.51
N LYS A 120 7.55 13.83 -0.38
CA LYS A 120 7.98 14.88 -1.31
C LYS A 120 6.89 15.16 -2.34
N SER A 121 6.82 16.39 -2.83
CA SER A 121 5.93 16.79 -3.91
C SER A 121 6.15 15.95 -5.18
N SER A 122 5.07 15.69 -5.90
CA SER A 122 5.07 14.91 -7.15
C SER A 122 5.58 13.46 -7.02
N ARG A 123 5.55 12.89 -5.82
CA ARG A 123 5.97 11.50 -5.58
C ARG A 123 4.77 10.55 -5.44
N PRO A 124 4.94 9.28 -5.86
CA PRO A 124 3.84 8.32 -5.87
C PRO A 124 3.52 7.78 -4.48
N PHE A 125 2.23 7.66 -4.21
CA PHE A 125 1.63 6.86 -3.16
C PHE A 125 0.81 5.76 -3.83
N VAL A 126 1.19 4.51 -3.64
CA VAL A 126 0.51 3.35 -4.23
C VAL A 126 -0.25 2.61 -3.14
N ILE A 127 -1.53 2.43 -3.35
CA ILE A 127 -2.45 1.78 -2.42
C ILE A 127 -3.07 0.59 -3.13
N SER A 128 -3.03 -0.58 -2.51
CA SER A 128 -3.88 -1.70 -2.91
C SER A 128 -4.84 -2.07 -1.79
N VAL A 129 -6.07 -2.42 -2.17
CA VAL A 129 -7.13 -2.85 -1.26
C VAL A 129 -7.95 -3.95 -1.92
N PRO A 130 -8.70 -4.78 -1.14
CA PRO A 130 -9.71 -5.65 -1.72
C PRO A 130 -10.66 -4.82 -2.57
N HIS A 131 -10.97 -5.31 -3.76
CA HIS A 131 -11.85 -4.57 -4.66
C HIS A 131 -13.25 -4.46 -4.05
N PRO A 132 -13.84 -3.25 -3.97
CA PRO A 132 -15.15 -3.06 -3.33
C PRO A 132 -16.27 -3.89 -3.96
N PHE A 133 -16.16 -4.18 -5.25
CA PHE A 133 -17.14 -4.99 -5.95
C PHE A 133 -17.04 -6.48 -5.58
N ALA A 134 -15.85 -6.98 -5.24
CA ALA A 134 -15.70 -8.36 -4.76
C ALA A 134 -16.47 -8.59 -3.44
N GLY A 135 -16.62 -7.55 -2.60
CA GLY A 135 -17.42 -7.61 -1.38
C GLY A 135 -18.94 -7.70 -1.60
N VAL A 136 -19.43 -7.45 -2.83
CA VAL A 136 -20.86 -7.59 -3.16
C VAL A 136 -21.28 -9.05 -3.14
N TYR A 137 -20.38 -9.97 -3.48
CA TYR A 137 -20.66 -11.40 -3.51
C TYR A 137 -19.78 -12.10 -2.47
N THR A 138 -20.43 -12.72 -1.48
CA THR A 138 -19.75 -13.61 -0.55
C THR A 138 -20.32 -15.01 -0.70
N THR A 139 -19.46 -16.01 -0.71
CA THR A 139 -19.86 -17.43 -0.75
C THR A 139 -19.28 -18.12 0.47
N ASP A 140 -20.14 -18.80 1.22
CA ASP A 140 -19.77 -19.61 2.36
C ASP A 140 -20.41 -21.02 2.24
N GLN A 141 -20.28 -21.83 3.27
CA GLN A 141 -20.86 -23.19 3.32
C GLN A 141 -22.39 -23.23 3.25
N TYR A 142 -23.07 -22.09 3.44
CA TYR A 142 -24.52 -21.95 3.40
C TYR A 142 -25.04 -21.37 2.07
N GLY A 143 -24.14 -21.00 1.15
CA GLY A 143 -24.47 -20.48 -0.17
C GLY A 143 -23.91 -19.11 -0.48
N SER A 144 -24.38 -18.53 -1.58
CA SER A 144 -23.96 -17.20 -2.02
C SER A 144 -24.88 -16.12 -1.47
N LYS A 145 -24.30 -15.05 -0.93
CA LYS A 145 -25.00 -13.89 -0.43
C LYS A 145 -24.59 -12.64 -1.19
N VAL A 146 -25.56 -11.82 -1.55
CA VAL A 146 -25.36 -10.53 -2.22
C VAL A 146 -25.50 -9.41 -1.19
N HIS A 147 -24.54 -8.51 -1.15
CA HIS A 147 -24.54 -7.32 -0.31
C HIS A 147 -24.68 -6.07 -1.18
N PRO A 148 -25.39 -5.03 -0.74
CA PRO A 148 -25.38 -3.77 -1.45
C PRO A 148 -23.97 -3.19 -1.57
N TYR A 149 -23.62 -2.65 -2.73
CA TYR A 149 -22.33 -2.02 -2.97
C TYR A 149 -22.07 -0.88 -1.98
N GLY A 150 -20.88 -0.85 -1.38
CA GLY A 150 -20.50 0.17 -0.40
C GLY A 150 -20.90 -0.15 1.05
N THR A 151 -21.56 -1.29 1.32
CA THR A 151 -21.83 -1.72 2.71
C THR A 151 -20.67 -2.53 3.31
N VAL A 152 -19.80 -3.08 2.46
CA VAL A 152 -18.62 -3.83 2.87
C VAL A 152 -17.38 -3.06 2.43
N GLY A 153 -16.91 -2.15 3.29
CA GLY A 153 -15.74 -1.33 3.03
C GLY A 153 -16.02 -0.08 2.16
N ARG A 154 -14.95 0.64 1.85
CA ARG A 154 -15.00 1.88 1.05
C ARG A 154 -15.15 1.57 -0.42
N THR A 155 -16.00 2.32 -1.10
CA THR A 155 -16.17 2.24 -2.56
C THR A 155 -14.96 2.85 -3.30
N VAL A 156 -14.86 2.64 -4.62
CA VAL A 156 -13.85 3.32 -5.46
C VAL A 156 -14.00 4.85 -5.34
N GLY A 157 -15.25 5.35 -5.35
CA GLY A 157 -15.55 6.77 -5.16
C GLY A 157 -15.11 7.32 -3.81
N ASP A 158 -15.29 6.55 -2.72
CA ASP A 158 -14.83 6.96 -1.39
C ASP A 158 -13.31 7.10 -1.34
N TRP A 159 -12.57 6.15 -1.89
CA TRP A 159 -11.11 6.23 -1.99
C TRP A 159 -10.67 7.47 -2.76
N PHE A 160 -11.28 7.72 -3.92
CA PHE A 160 -10.99 8.91 -4.72
C PHE A 160 -11.24 10.21 -3.93
N ILE A 161 -12.40 10.32 -3.26
CA ILE A 161 -12.77 11.52 -2.49
C ILE A 161 -11.81 11.73 -1.31
N HIS A 162 -11.45 10.67 -0.58
CA HIS A 162 -10.52 10.77 0.53
C HIS A 162 -9.13 11.24 0.08
N LEU A 163 -8.61 10.69 -1.01
CA LEU A 163 -7.32 11.10 -1.58
C LEU A 163 -7.36 12.55 -2.05
N ALA A 164 -8.40 12.94 -2.80
CA ALA A 164 -8.55 14.32 -3.28
C ALA A 164 -8.63 15.33 -2.13
N ARG A 165 -9.38 15.02 -1.06
CA ARG A 165 -9.46 15.88 0.15
C ARG A 165 -8.14 16.00 0.92
N ALA A 166 -7.23 15.06 0.73
CA ALA A 166 -5.90 15.09 1.32
C ALA A 166 -4.82 15.62 0.37
N ASN A 167 -5.21 16.33 -0.70
CA ASN A 167 -4.35 16.90 -1.73
C ASN A 167 -3.49 15.85 -2.46
N PHE A 168 -4.07 14.69 -2.73
CA PHE A 168 -3.51 13.71 -3.64
C PHE A 168 -4.32 13.70 -4.95
N ARG A 169 -3.62 13.76 -6.08
CA ARG A 169 -4.20 13.52 -7.39
C ARG A 169 -4.03 12.05 -7.74
N VAL A 170 -5.14 11.35 -7.91
CA VAL A 170 -5.14 9.98 -8.44
C VAL A 170 -4.85 10.04 -9.93
N ASP A 171 -3.77 9.42 -10.36
CA ASP A 171 -3.36 9.39 -11.78
C ASP A 171 -3.52 8.02 -12.43
N GLN A 172 -3.66 6.94 -11.64
CA GLN A 172 -3.99 5.61 -12.14
C GLN A 172 -4.94 4.88 -11.18
N ILE A 173 -5.91 4.19 -11.76
CA ILE A 173 -6.83 3.27 -11.07
C ILE A 173 -6.80 1.96 -11.85
N LEU A 174 -6.47 0.87 -11.19
CA LEU A 174 -6.39 -0.45 -11.79
C LEU A 174 -7.31 -1.41 -11.03
N GLU A 175 -8.14 -2.12 -11.76
CA GLU A 175 -9.04 -3.16 -11.24
C GLU A 175 -8.50 -4.51 -11.71
N LEU A 176 -7.91 -5.26 -10.79
CA LEU A 176 -7.08 -6.43 -11.08
C LEU A 176 -7.64 -7.70 -10.45
N GLY A 177 -7.15 -8.86 -10.93
CA GLY A 177 -7.46 -10.16 -10.35
C GLY A 177 -8.74 -10.80 -10.90
N VAL A 178 -9.18 -10.40 -12.10
CA VAL A 178 -10.23 -11.14 -12.84
C VAL A 178 -9.64 -12.45 -13.35
N SER A 179 -10.34 -13.55 -13.15
CA SER A 179 -9.95 -14.89 -13.61
C SER A 179 -11.18 -15.74 -13.87
N GLU A 180 -11.01 -16.97 -14.39
CA GLU A 180 -12.11 -17.92 -14.57
C GLU A 180 -12.82 -18.26 -13.25
N THR A 181 -12.09 -18.28 -12.13
CA THR A 181 -12.63 -18.55 -10.80
C THR A 181 -13.10 -17.28 -10.07
N SER A 182 -12.75 -16.10 -10.56
CA SER A 182 -13.20 -14.81 -10.03
C SER A 182 -13.57 -13.89 -11.20
N PRO A 183 -14.84 -13.90 -11.64
CA PRO A 183 -15.29 -13.11 -12.80
C PRO A 183 -15.36 -11.61 -12.52
N VAL A 184 -15.08 -11.19 -11.30
CA VAL A 184 -15.01 -9.79 -10.89
C VAL A 184 -13.60 -9.46 -10.37
N PRO A 185 -13.15 -8.21 -10.47
CA PRO A 185 -11.84 -7.83 -9.95
C PRO A 185 -11.77 -8.07 -8.44
N THR A 186 -10.66 -8.63 -7.98
CA THR A 186 -10.41 -8.93 -6.55
C THR A 186 -9.64 -7.84 -5.84
N THR A 187 -8.86 -7.07 -6.58
CA THR A 187 -7.96 -6.03 -6.04
C THR A 187 -8.13 -4.73 -6.80
N LEU A 188 -8.32 -3.65 -6.04
CA LEU A 188 -8.26 -2.28 -6.52
C LEU A 188 -6.87 -1.73 -6.18
N VAL A 189 -6.15 -1.22 -7.19
CA VAL A 189 -4.88 -0.51 -7.00
C VAL A 189 -5.05 0.94 -7.44
N LEU A 190 -4.68 1.85 -6.56
CA LEU A 190 -4.72 3.29 -6.80
C LEU A 190 -3.29 3.82 -6.74
N ARG A 191 -2.88 4.54 -7.78
CA ARG A 191 -1.68 5.35 -7.74
C ARG A 191 -2.10 6.82 -7.62
N ALA A 192 -1.61 7.45 -6.57
CA ALA A 192 -1.85 8.86 -6.30
C ALA A 192 -0.52 9.61 -6.20
N VAL A 193 -0.53 10.88 -6.56
CA VAL A 193 0.65 11.75 -6.51
C VAL A 193 0.35 12.91 -5.58
N LYS A 194 1.30 13.20 -4.67
CA LYS A 194 1.19 14.37 -3.79
C LYS A 194 1.15 15.65 -4.62
N GLU A 195 0.13 16.48 -4.42
CA GLU A 195 0.03 17.84 -4.95
C GLU A 195 0.38 18.86 -3.87
N GLY A 196 0.96 19.97 -4.31
CA GLY A 196 1.40 21.03 -3.40
C GLY A 196 2.69 20.70 -2.62
N ASP A 197 3.14 21.66 -1.83
CA ASP A 197 4.32 21.56 -0.97
C ASP A 197 3.94 21.12 0.46
#